data_3e86833feed70b7e2c120340264971cf
#
_entry.id   3e86833feed70b7e2c120340264971cf
#
_cell.length_a   1.000
_cell.length_b   1.000
_cell.length_c   1.000
_cell.angle_alpha   90.00
_cell.angle_beta   90.00
_cell.angle_gamma   90.00
#
_symmetry.space_group_name_H-M   'P 1'
#
loop_
_entity.id
_entity.type
_entity.pdbx_description
1 polymer ?
#
loop_
_entity_poly.entity_id
_entity_poly.type
_entity_poly.pdbx_seq_one_letter_code
_entity_poly.pdbx_strand_id
1 'polypeptide(L)'
;MLSPGDQIFHPQHGFGTITGLTRRDPLHPIQDVVAGKGVSDQTQDYYDIQLMSGGTLLVPVSYAARVGLRLLTNGVDAVTICLRSPAQSLPADARQRAFELRIRGQNGEPTALAASVRDMLAQSRGRALTASEKSWLDKSCERLTTEAALVDRISRAEALAAIREAVNQLSAA
;
A
#
# COMPACT_ATOMS: atom_id res chain seq x y z
N MET A 1 4.33 -14.77 -10.24
CA MET A 1 5.71 -14.66 -9.69
C MET A 1 6.20 -13.28 -10.09
N LEU A 2 6.82 -12.54 -9.18
CA LEU A 2 7.38 -11.22 -9.48
C LEU A 2 8.72 -11.39 -10.21
N SER A 3 9.08 -10.40 -11.04
CA SER A 3 10.25 -10.45 -11.93
C SER A 3 11.16 -9.23 -11.74
N PRO A 4 12.45 -9.32 -12.06
CA PRO A 4 13.32 -8.15 -12.07
C PRO A 4 12.75 -7.03 -12.95
N GLY A 5 12.77 -5.79 -12.44
CA GLY A 5 12.15 -4.63 -13.04
C GLY A 5 10.73 -4.33 -12.55
N ASP A 6 10.07 -5.27 -11.88
CA ASP A 6 8.74 -5.04 -11.31
C ASP A 6 8.78 -3.99 -10.19
N GLN A 7 7.88 -3.04 -10.27
CA GLN A 7 7.63 -2.07 -9.19
C GLN A 7 6.65 -2.66 -8.21
N ILE A 8 7.01 -2.60 -6.93
CA ILE A 8 6.26 -3.28 -5.86
C ILE A 8 5.96 -2.32 -4.69
N PHE A 9 4.99 -2.73 -3.90
CA PHE A 9 4.70 -2.16 -2.60
C PHE A 9 4.89 -3.21 -1.50
N HIS A 10 5.59 -2.82 -0.44
CA HIS A 10 5.71 -3.59 0.80
C HIS A 10 5.07 -2.81 1.95
N PRO A 11 4.14 -3.39 2.73
CA PRO A 11 3.36 -2.67 3.75
C PRO A 11 4.21 -1.92 4.79
N GLN A 12 5.36 -2.47 5.18
CA GLN A 12 6.25 -1.88 6.19
C GLN A 12 7.36 -1.00 5.60
N HIS A 13 7.80 -1.29 4.37
CA HIS A 13 8.99 -0.66 3.77
C HIS A 13 8.65 0.30 2.61
N GLY A 14 7.38 0.33 2.18
CA GLY A 14 6.93 1.23 1.11
C GLY A 14 7.23 0.69 -0.28
N PHE A 15 7.55 1.60 -1.19
CA PHE A 15 7.77 1.30 -2.61
C PHE A 15 9.20 0.86 -2.90
N GLY A 16 9.34 -0.04 -3.87
CA GLY A 16 10.63 -0.53 -4.33
C GLY A 16 10.55 -1.15 -5.73
N THR A 17 11.70 -1.55 -6.24
CA THR A 17 11.84 -2.25 -7.52
C THR A 17 12.57 -3.56 -7.28
N ILE A 18 12.09 -4.64 -7.86
CA ILE A 18 12.80 -5.92 -7.83
C ILE A 18 14.01 -5.80 -8.74
N THR A 19 15.20 -5.99 -8.19
CA THR A 19 16.47 -5.92 -8.93
C THR A 19 16.98 -7.30 -9.34
N GLY A 20 16.55 -8.34 -8.62
CA GLY A 20 16.98 -9.70 -8.92
C GLY A 20 16.32 -10.76 -8.05
N LEU A 21 16.75 -11.98 -8.29
CA LEU A 21 16.48 -13.16 -7.49
C LEU A 21 17.81 -13.77 -7.05
N THR A 22 18.00 -13.90 -5.75
CA THR A 22 19.22 -14.48 -5.18
C THR A 22 18.88 -15.73 -4.38
N ARG A 23 19.59 -16.82 -4.64
CA ARG A 23 19.50 -18.04 -3.85
C ARG A 23 20.48 -17.99 -2.69
N ARG A 24 19.99 -18.12 -1.46
CA ARG A 24 20.79 -18.07 -0.24
C ARG A 24 20.31 -19.07 0.79
N ASP A 25 21.18 -19.37 1.75
CA ASP A 25 20.78 -20.02 2.99
C ASP A 25 19.79 -19.12 3.75
N PRO A 26 18.85 -19.69 4.51
CA PRO A 26 17.88 -18.92 5.28
C PRO A 26 18.60 -17.89 6.18
N LEU A 27 18.32 -16.60 6.01
CA LEU A 27 18.94 -15.52 6.81
C LEU A 27 18.56 -15.59 8.29
N HIS A 28 17.43 -16.24 8.59
CA HIS A 28 17.05 -16.66 9.95
C HIS A 28 16.47 -18.07 9.84
N PRO A 29 16.91 -19.01 10.69
CA PRO A 29 16.18 -20.24 10.84
C PRO A 29 14.76 -19.86 11.26
N ILE A 30 13.75 -20.14 10.41
CA ILE A 30 12.38 -20.02 10.80
C ILE A 30 12.22 -20.98 11.97
N GLN A 31 12.11 -20.44 13.17
CA GLN A 31 11.77 -21.21 14.35
C GLN A 31 10.30 -21.63 14.23
N ASP A 32 10.02 -22.54 13.30
CA ASP A 32 8.94 -23.48 13.48
C ASP A 32 9.39 -24.49 14.53
N VAL A 33 9.44 -24.02 15.77
CA VAL A 33 9.58 -24.86 16.95
C VAL A 33 8.24 -25.54 17.22
N VAL A 34 7.77 -26.33 16.24
CA VAL A 34 6.83 -27.40 16.51
C VAL A 34 7.25 -28.59 15.65
N ALA A 35 7.75 -29.60 16.33
CA ALA A 35 8.18 -30.91 15.85
C ALA A 35 9.56 -31.00 15.17
N GLY A 36 10.63 -31.19 15.96
CA GLY A 36 11.69 -32.21 15.82
C GLY A 36 12.25 -32.55 14.44
N LYS A 37 12.20 -31.66 13.44
CA LYS A 37 12.88 -31.83 12.15
C LYS A 37 14.05 -30.87 12.08
N GLY A 38 15.22 -31.44 11.93
CA GLY A 38 16.49 -30.77 11.88
C GLY A 38 16.52 -29.58 10.91
N VAL A 39 17.44 -28.66 11.16
CA VAL A 39 17.81 -27.55 10.30
C VAL A 39 17.89 -28.08 8.87
N SER A 40 16.89 -27.80 8.05
CA SER A 40 16.95 -28.16 6.64
C SER A 40 17.93 -27.21 5.97
N ASP A 41 19.01 -27.78 5.50
CA ASP A 41 20.05 -27.17 4.67
C ASP A 41 19.50 -26.80 3.28
N GLN A 42 18.33 -26.13 3.26
CA GLN A 42 17.62 -25.79 2.04
C GLN A 42 17.79 -24.32 1.73
N THR A 43 18.70 -24.06 0.79
CA THR A 43 18.77 -22.76 0.13
C THR A 43 17.37 -22.35 -0.38
N GLN A 44 16.99 -21.10 -0.16
CA GLN A 44 15.73 -20.56 -0.66
C GLN A 44 15.98 -19.33 -1.55
N ASP A 45 15.02 -19.09 -2.45
CA ASP A 45 15.08 -17.94 -3.33
C ASP A 45 14.52 -16.70 -2.66
N TYR A 46 15.21 -15.57 -2.82
CA TYR A 46 14.83 -14.26 -2.31
C TYR A 46 14.65 -13.28 -3.45
N TYR A 47 13.64 -12.41 -3.34
CA TYR A 47 13.59 -11.20 -4.12
C TYR A 47 14.58 -10.20 -3.55
N ASP A 48 15.47 -9.68 -4.40
CA ASP A 48 16.30 -8.52 -4.10
C ASP A 48 15.50 -7.28 -4.48
N ILE A 49 15.20 -6.42 -3.50
CA ILE A 49 14.33 -5.27 -3.68
C ILE A 49 15.12 -4.00 -3.34
N GLN A 50 15.30 -3.12 -4.32
CA GLN A 50 15.80 -1.78 -4.09
C GLN A 50 14.66 -0.88 -3.62
N LEU A 51 14.70 -0.39 -2.38
CA LEU A 51 13.68 0.49 -1.82
C LEU A 51 13.86 1.93 -2.32
N MET A 52 12.74 2.63 -2.56
CA MET A 52 12.75 4.06 -2.89
C MET A 52 13.25 4.93 -1.74
N SER A 53 13.05 4.51 -0.50
CA SER A 53 13.60 5.16 0.70
C SER A 53 15.11 5.00 0.87
N GLY A 54 15.73 4.23 0.00
CA GLY A 54 17.13 3.81 0.10
C GLY A 54 17.31 2.44 0.75
N GLY A 55 18.43 1.79 0.44
CA GLY A 55 18.73 0.45 0.94
C GLY A 55 18.10 -0.69 0.14
N THR A 56 18.52 -1.90 0.46
CA THR A 56 18.06 -3.15 -0.18
C THR A 56 17.33 -4.01 0.83
N LEU A 57 16.20 -4.58 0.42
CA LEU A 57 15.41 -5.52 1.20
C LEU A 57 15.43 -6.89 0.52
N LEU A 58 15.65 -7.94 1.32
CA LEU A 58 15.57 -9.33 0.87
C LEU A 58 14.27 -9.95 1.40
N VAL A 59 13.42 -10.43 0.49
CA VAL A 59 12.15 -11.07 0.86
C VAL A 59 12.14 -12.49 0.28
N PRO A 60 12.00 -13.54 1.12
CA PRO A 60 11.86 -14.89 0.60
C PRO A 60 10.68 -15.00 -0.34
N VAL A 61 10.86 -15.62 -1.50
CA VAL A 61 9.81 -15.75 -2.52
C VAL A 61 8.58 -16.45 -1.95
N SER A 62 8.79 -17.47 -1.12
CA SER A 62 7.72 -18.22 -0.44
C SER A 62 6.91 -17.39 0.56
N TYR A 63 7.49 -16.29 1.08
CA TYR A 63 6.88 -15.40 2.07
C TYR A 63 6.30 -14.12 1.48
N ALA A 64 6.60 -13.80 0.23
CA ALA A 64 6.24 -12.54 -0.41
C ALA A 64 4.74 -12.18 -0.27
N ALA A 65 3.86 -13.13 -0.59
CA ALA A 65 2.42 -12.92 -0.44
C ALA A 65 2.00 -12.75 1.04
N ARG A 66 2.61 -13.48 1.94
CA ARG A 66 2.30 -13.45 3.38
C ARG A 66 2.68 -12.12 4.04
N VAL A 67 3.77 -11.49 3.60
CA VAL A 67 4.17 -10.16 4.06
C VAL A 67 3.45 -9.02 3.34
N GLY A 68 2.55 -9.35 2.41
CA GLY A 68 1.76 -8.37 1.65
C GLY A 68 2.57 -7.67 0.54
N LEU A 69 3.65 -8.28 0.07
CA LEU A 69 4.38 -7.79 -1.09
C LEU A 69 3.50 -7.93 -2.34
N ARG A 70 3.27 -6.84 -3.05
CA ARG A 70 2.44 -6.84 -4.25
C ARG A 70 3.02 -5.99 -5.37
N LEU A 71 2.64 -6.32 -6.59
CA LEU A 71 2.91 -5.50 -7.78
C LEU A 71 2.11 -4.20 -7.73
N LEU A 72 2.65 -3.13 -8.28
CA LEU A 72 1.89 -1.89 -8.51
C LEU A 72 1.05 -2.05 -9.78
N THR A 73 -0.27 -1.85 -9.68
CA THR A 73 -1.20 -2.11 -10.78
C THR A 73 -2.21 -1.00 -11.04
N ASN A 74 -2.36 -0.06 -10.10
CA ASN A 74 -3.42 0.94 -10.16
C ASN A 74 -2.84 2.34 -10.37
N GLY A 75 -2.99 2.86 -11.59
CA GLY A 75 -2.62 4.20 -11.97
C GLY A 75 -3.64 5.27 -11.55
N VAL A 76 -3.45 6.49 -12.06
CA VAL A 76 -4.29 7.66 -11.76
C VAL A 76 -5.76 7.41 -12.06
N ASP A 77 -6.08 6.78 -13.21
CA ASP A 77 -7.45 6.53 -13.61
C ASP A 77 -8.20 5.65 -12.61
N ALA A 78 -7.60 4.54 -12.19
CA ALA A 78 -8.20 3.62 -11.22
C ALA A 78 -8.48 4.32 -9.87
N VAL A 79 -7.54 5.12 -9.40
CA VAL A 79 -7.65 5.88 -8.17
C VAL A 79 -8.75 6.95 -8.27
N THR A 80 -8.77 7.73 -9.36
CA THR A 80 -9.73 8.82 -9.55
C THR A 80 -11.15 8.32 -9.79
N ILE A 81 -11.35 7.23 -10.51
CA ILE A 81 -12.65 6.55 -10.64
C ILE A 81 -13.15 6.14 -9.26
N CYS A 82 -12.31 5.55 -8.44
CA CYS A 82 -12.70 5.14 -7.09
C CYS A 82 -13.04 6.34 -6.20
N LEU A 83 -12.28 7.43 -6.28
CA LEU A 83 -12.56 8.67 -5.56
C LEU A 83 -13.90 9.31 -5.98
N ARG A 84 -14.24 9.28 -7.25
CA ARG A 84 -15.51 9.82 -7.78
C ARG A 84 -16.73 8.93 -7.54
N SER A 85 -16.55 7.71 -7.11
CA SER A 85 -17.66 6.79 -6.80
C SER A 85 -18.45 7.28 -5.58
N PRO A 86 -19.72 6.89 -5.42
CA PRO A 86 -20.53 7.25 -4.26
C PRO A 86 -19.84 6.85 -2.94
N ALA A 87 -19.82 7.79 -1.98
CA ALA A 87 -19.24 7.55 -0.68
C ALA A 87 -20.09 6.60 0.17
N GLN A 88 -19.42 5.78 0.97
CA GLN A 88 -20.06 4.94 1.97
C GLN A 88 -19.93 5.59 3.36
N SER A 89 -20.95 5.37 4.20
CA SER A 89 -20.90 5.87 5.57
C SER A 89 -19.86 5.10 6.39
N LEU A 90 -19.07 5.85 7.14
CA LEU A 90 -18.14 5.29 8.13
C LEU A 90 -18.80 5.26 9.51
N PRO A 91 -18.36 4.40 10.44
CA PRO A 91 -18.87 4.36 11.80
C PRO A 91 -18.81 5.74 12.48
N ALA A 92 -19.86 6.08 13.23
CA ALA A 92 -19.90 7.31 14.02
C ALA A 92 -18.87 7.30 15.15
N ASP A 93 -18.66 6.13 15.78
CA ASP A 93 -17.65 5.95 16.82
C ASP A 93 -16.23 6.05 16.25
N ALA A 94 -15.39 6.89 16.87
CA ALA A 94 -14.04 7.16 16.40
C ALA A 94 -13.11 5.94 16.44
N ARG A 95 -13.28 5.05 17.42
CA ARG A 95 -12.44 3.83 17.58
C ARG A 95 -12.82 2.79 16.54
N GLN A 96 -14.11 2.57 16.34
CA GLN A 96 -14.61 1.66 15.30
C GLN A 96 -14.19 2.13 13.92
N ARG A 97 -14.30 3.43 13.63
CA ARG A 97 -13.87 4.03 12.37
C ARG A 97 -12.38 3.86 12.14
N ALA A 98 -11.53 4.16 13.14
CA ALA A 98 -10.09 3.98 13.04
C ALA A 98 -9.71 2.51 12.81
N PHE A 99 -10.41 1.59 13.44
CA PHE A 99 -10.23 0.14 13.26
C PHE A 99 -10.59 -0.29 11.83
N GLU A 100 -11.74 0.16 11.32
CA GLU A 100 -12.19 -0.16 9.96
C GLU A 100 -11.24 0.39 8.89
N LEU A 101 -10.83 1.65 9.01
CA LEU A 101 -9.86 2.26 8.10
C LEU A 101 -8.51 1.55 8.12
N ARG A 102 -8.09 1.09 9.30
CA ARG A 102 -6.86 0.29 9.43
C ARG A 102 -6.99 -1.05 8.70
N ILE A 103 -8.10 -1.76 8.86
CA ILE A 103 -8.33 -3.04 8.18
C ILE A 103 -8.35 -2.85 6.67
N ARG A 104 -9.10 -1.86 6.16
CA ARG A 104 -9.16 -1.55 4.72
C ARG A 104 -7.78 -1.21 4.15
N GLY A 105 -6.93 -0.53 4.94
CA GLY A 105 -5.57 -0.17 4.55
C GLY A 105 -4.54 -1.29 4.65
N GLN A 106 -4.80 -2.35 5.45
CA GLN A 106 -3.83 -3.44 5.68
C GLN A 106 -3.50 -4.24 4.42
N ASN A 107 -4.49 -4.48 3.57
CA ASN A 107 -4.29 -5.22 2.32
C ASN A 107 -3.49 -4.44 1.28
N GLY A 108 -3.20 -3.17 1.55
CA GLY A 108 -2.34 -2.34 0.71
C GLY A 108 -2.94 -1.96 -0.65
N GLU A 109 -4.14 -2.43 -1.00
CA GLU A 109 -4.77 -2.15 -2.29
C GLU A 109 -5.11 -0.66 -2.45
N PRO A 110 -4.65 0.01 -3.53
CA PRO A 110 -4.85 1.45 -3.71
C PRO A 110 -6.31 1.82 -3.90
N THR A 111 -7.12 0.99 -4.54
CA THR A 111 -8.56 1.24 -4.70
C THR A 111 -9.30 1.19 -3.37
N ALA A 112 -8.96 0.26 -2.47
CA ALA A 112 -9.51 0.20 -1.12
C ALA A 112 -9.09 1.41 -0.28
N LEU A 113 -7.83 1.87 -0.46
CA LEU A 113 -7.33 3.07 0.18
C LEU A 113 -8.03 4.33 -0.36
N ALA A 114 -8.21 4.44 -1.68
CA ALA A 114 -8.94 5.54 -2.32
C ALA A 114 -10.40 5.61 -1.87
N ALA A 115 -11.08 4.45 -1.76
CA ALA A 115 -12.43 4.36 -1.20
C ALA A 115 -12.48 4.88 0.24
N SER A 116 -11.49 4.51 1.06
CA SER A 116 -11.40 4.98 2.45
C SER A 116 -11.15 6.49 2.56
N VAL A 117 -10.32 7.05 1.66
CA VAL A 117 -10.09 8.50 1.54
C VAL A 117 -11.39 9.21 1.16
N ARG A 118 -12.10 8.73 0.14
CA ARG A 118 -13.40 9.26 -0.29
C ARG A 118 -14.40 9.27 0.85
N ASP A 119 -14.57 8.15 1.56
CA ASP A 119 -15.53 8.01 2.64
C ASP A 119 -15.19 8.95 3.82
N MET A 120 -13.92 9.11 4.13
CA MET A 120 -13.45 10.04 5.16
C MET A 120 -13.70 11.50 4.77
N LEU A 121 -13.45 11.87 3.51
CA LEU A 121 -13.71 13.22 3.00
C LEU A 121 -15.22 13.53 3.02
N ALA A 122 -16.07 12.59 2.61
CA ALA A 122 -17.52 12.75 2.66
C ALA A 122 -18.00 12.97 4.11
N GLN A 123 -17.48 12.20 5.06
CA GLN A 123 -17.83 12.37 6.48
C GLN A 123 -17.33 13.70 7.05
N SER A 124 -16.23 14.25 6.54
CA SER A 124 -15.68 15.53 7.01
C SER A 124 -16.59 16.72 6.74
N ARG A 125 -17.57 16.59 5.86
CA ARG A 125 -18.57 17.64 5.62
C ARG A 125 -19.54 17.84 6.78
N GLY A 126 -19.85 16.77 7.50
CA GLY A 126 -20.75 16.80 8.66
C GLY A 126 -20.06 17.00 10.01
N ARG A 127 -18.74 16.83 10.07
CA ARG A 127 -17.96 16.99 11.30
C ARG A 127 -16.48 17.29 11.04
N ALA A 128 -15.85 18.00 11.96
CA ALA A 128 -14.40 18.22 11.89
C ALA A 128 -13.61 16.91 12.07
N LEU A 129 -12.57 16.71 11.25
CA LEU A 129 -11.64 15.60 11.41
C LEU A 129 -10.72 15.86 12.61
N THR A 130 -10.44 14.79 13.36
CA THR A 130 -9.41 14.80 14.42
C THR A 130 -8.02 14.94 13.80
N ALA A 131 -7.03 15.28 14.62
CA ALA A 131 -5.63 15.39 14.18
C ALA A 131 -5.12 14.04 13.59
N SER A 132 -5.49 12.93 14.22
CA SER A 132 -5.13 11.58 13.73
C SER A 132 -5.76 11.26 12.38
N GLU A 133 -7.03 11.63 12.17
CA GLU A 133 -7.72 11.42 10.90
C GLU A 133 -7.13 12.27 9.78
N LYS A 134 -6.77 13.52 10.07
CA LYS A 134 -6.06 14.40 9.11
C LYS A 134 -4.72 13.79 8.71
N SER A 135 -3.90 13.39 9.69
CA SER A 135 -2.61 12.77 9.44
C SER A 135 -2.73 11.47 8.63
N TRP A 136 -3.76 10.66 8.92
CA TRP A 136 -4.04 9.45 8.15
C TRP A 136 -4.43 9.78 6.70
N LEU A 137 -5.28 10.79 6.51
CA LEU A 137 -5.72 11.24 5.19
C LEU A 137 -4.55 11.73 4.35
N ASP A 138 -3.70 12.59 4.93
CA ASP A 138 -2.51 13.12 4.25
C ASP A 138 -1.57 12.01 3.80
N LYS A 139 -1.25 11.06 4.69
CA LYS A 139 -0.40 9.90 4.38
C LYS A 139 -1.03 8.99 3.31
N SER A 140 -2.34 8.83 3.35
CA SER A 140 -3.06 8.01 2.37
C SER A 140 -3.06 8.66 0.99
N CYS A 141 -3.30 9.96 0.90
CA CYS A 141 -3.20 10.71 -0.34
C CYS A 141 -1.78 10.71 -0.91
N GLU A 142 -0.77 10.88 -0.05
CA GLU A 142 0.64 10.80 -0.45
C GLU A 142 0.98 9.45 -1.05
N ARG A 143 0.54 8.37 -0.42
CA ARG A 143 0.76 7.02 -0.90
C ARG A 143 0.07 6.77 -2.24
N LEU A 144 -1.22 7.14 -2.37
CA LEU A 144 -1.97 7.01 -3.62
C LEU A 144 -1.29 7.78 -4.76
N THR A 145 -0.85 9.01 -4.49
CA THR A 145 -0.14 9.85 -5.45
C THR A 145 1.16 9.18 -5.92
N THR A 146 1.95 8.66 -4.99
CA THR A 146 3.23 8.03 -5.31
C THR A 146 3.02 6.76 -6.13
N GLU A 147 2.06 5.91 -5.75
CA GLU A 147 1.75 4.68 -6.47
C GLU A 147 1.26 4.96 -7.88
N ALA A 148 0.28 5.86 -8.02
CA ALA A 148 -0.27 6.23 -9.33
C ALA A 148 0.80 6.82 -10.26
N ALA A 149 1.67 7.69 -9.74
CA ALA A 149 2.78 8.26 -10.50
C ALA A 149 3.75 7.18 -11.01
N LEU A 150 4.07 6.19 -10.17
CA LEU A 150 4.94 5.08 -10.54
C LEU A 150 4.32 4.19 -11.63
N VAL A 151 3.04 3.84 -11.48
CA VAL A 151 2.33 2.98 -12.44
C VAL A 151 2.24 3.65 -13.80
N ASP A 152 1.82 4.92 -13.85
CA ASP A 152 1.59 5.66 -15.09
C ASP A 152 2.88 6.29 -15.67
N ARG A 153 3.99 6.20 -14.93
CA ARG A 153 5.28 6.79 -15.31
C ARG A 153 5.20 8.30 -15.57
N ILE A 154 4.41 8.98 -14.75
CA ILE A 154 4.25 10.44 -14.79
C ILE A 154 4.92 11.06 -13.56
N SER A 155 5.03 12.39 -13.57
CA SER A 155 5.55 13.10 -12.42
C SER A 155 4.57 13.00 -11.22
N ARG A 156 5.12 13.03 -10.01
CA ARG A 156 4.30 13.06 -8.80
C ARG A 156 3.39 14.31 -8.76
N ALA A 157 3.82 15.41 -9.36
CA ALA A 157 3.02 16.64 -9.44
C ALA A 157 1.78 16.45 -10.32
N GLU A 158 1.90 15.78 -11.47
CA GLU A 158 0.79 15.45 -12.35
C GLU A 158 -0.21 14.50 -11.67
N ALA A 159 0.29 13.42 -11.05
CA ALA A 159 -0.57 12.49 -10.30
C ALA A 159 -1.30 13.20 -9.15
N LEU A 160 -0.60 14.07 -8.41
CA LEU A 160 -1.20 14.84 -7.31
C LEU A 160 -2.28 15.80 -7.82
N ALA A 161 -2.06 16.46 -8.95
CA ALA A 161 -3.03 17.38 -9.56
C ALA A 161 -4.33 16.64 -9.92
N ALA A 162 -4.22 15.49 -10.58
CA ALA A 162 -5.38 14.67 -10.96
C ALA A 162 -6.16 14.13 -9.75
N ILE A 163 -5.47 13.66 -8.73
CA ILE A 163 -6.08 13.17 -7.49
C ILE A 163 -6.77 14.31 -6.73
N ARG A 164 -6.14 15.49 -6.63
CA ARG A 164 -6.74 16.68 -6.00
C ARG A 164 -7.99 17.15 -6.74
N GLU A 165 -7.97 17.14 -8.06
CA GLU A 165 -9.14 17.48 -8.86
C GLU A 165 -10.32 16.54 -8.55
N ALA A 166 -10.08 15.22 -8.50
CA ALA A 166 -11.09 14.24 -8.14
C ALA A 166 -11.65 14.47 -6.71
N VAL A 167 -10.77 14.80 -5.75
CA VAL A 167 -11.15 15.13 -4.36
C VAL A 167 -12.00 16.41 -4.32
N ASN A 168 -11.61 17.46 -5.06
CA ASN A 168 -12.36 18.74 -5.08
C ASN A 168 -13.75 18.57 -5.70
N GLN A 169 -13.90 17.75 -6.74
CA GLN A 169 -15.20 17.41 -7.33
C GLN A 169 -16.12 16.71 -6.33
N LEU A 170 -15.57 15.84 -5.48
CA LEU A 170 -16.30 15.28 -4.35
C LEU A 170 -16.81 16.36 -3.38
N SER A 171 -16.00 17.40 -3.16
CA SER A 171 -16.33 18.44 -2.19
C SER A 171 -17.41 19.41 -2.71
N ALA A 172 -17.66 19.46 -4.01
CA ALA A 172 -18.62 20.33 -4.66
C ALA A 172 -20.03 19.70 -4.89
N ALA A 173 -20.12 18.38 -4.79
CA ALA A 173 -21.37 17.59 -4.97
C ALA A 173 -21.99 17.25 -3.60
#